data_ab3f16e361edb05d75a4ce8e5b504118
#
_entry.id   ab3f16e361edb05d75a4ce8e5b504118
#
_cell.length_a   1.000
_cell.length_b   1.000
_cell.length_c   1.000
_cell.angle_alpha   90.00
_cell.angle_beta   90.00
_cell.angle_gamma   90.00
#
_symmetry.space_group_name_H-M   'P 1'
#
loop_
_entity.id
_entity.type
_entity.pdbx_description
1 polymer ?
#
loop_
_entity_poly.entity_id
_entity_poly.type
_entity_poly.pdbx_seq_one_letter_code
_entity_poly.pdbx_strand_id
1 'polypeptide(L)'
;GHGLAVKAILDPVSGNILQDHAAYKKYMRKLNRIMALPHIDHIAVPLAPLHAPYCGYVMRLMEGMEPLSNYITPGSDIKAALRQKGGLSKRFEILKNLAAILCDLHSRGIVYGDLAPGNIYVSANANDCEAWLIDLDNLAYATEVSSSIGTPLYRAPEIALGKPNVPESDCYSYALLAYELLTFSKPFNGSILDEEPEDDFSDDLYERIEAGECPYVHEPNS
;
A
#
# COMPACT_ATOMS: atom_id res chain seq x y z
N GLY A 1 7.66 12.20 25.09
CA GLY A 1 6.35 12.38 24.47
C GLY A 1 6.34 11.77 23.09
N HIS A 2 5.29 11.07 22.75
CA HIS A 2 5.18 10.52 21.40
C HIS A 2 4.98 11.68 20.40
N GLY A 3 5.75 11.72 19.31
CA GLY A 3 5.60 12.68 18.25
C GLY A 3 4.25 12.52 17.52
N LEU A 4 3.79 13.60 16.91
CA LEU A 4 2.60 13.62 16.05
C LEU A 4 3.00 13.93 14.62
N ALA A 5 2.32 13.30 13.67
CA ALA A 5 2.41 13.59 12.25
C ALA A 5 1.07 14.11 11.74
N VAL A 6 1.12 14.92 10.70
CA VAL A 6 -0.06 15.43 10.01
C VAL A 6 -0.05 14.89 8.58
N LYS A 7 -1.11 14.20 8.19
CA LYS A 7 -1.41 13.90 6.79
C LYS A 7 -2.39 14.95 6.29
N ALA A 8 -2.03 15.67 5.23
CA ALA A 8 -2.88 16.64 4.59
C ALA A 8 -3.04 16.33 3.10
N ILE A 9 -4.24 16.55 2.57
CA ILE A 9 -4.51 16.48 1.15
C ILE A 9 -4.02 17.79 0.52
N LEU A 10 -3.22 17.67 -0.52
CA LEU A 10 -2.73 18.83 -1.25
C LEU A 10 -3.62 19.13 -2.46
N ASP A 11 -3.78 20.40 -2.74
CA ASP A 11 -4.35 20.86 -4.00
C ASP A 11 -3.37 20.56 -5.13
N PRO A 12 -3.80 19.83 -6.17
CA PRO A 12 -2.90 19.35 -7.23
C PRO A 12 -2.32 20.49 -8.10
N VAL A 13 -2.94 21.67 -8.07
CA VAL A 13 -2.49 22.81 -8.89
C VAL A 13 -1.52 23.69 -8.10
N SER A 14 -1.85 24.00 -6.85
CA SER A 14 -1.07 24.95 -6.04
C SER A 14 -0.02 24.28 -5.15
N GLY A 15 -0.14 22.95 -4.92
CA GLY A 15 0.70 22.22 -3.96
C GLY A 15 0.46 22.57 -2.49
N ASN A 16 -0.47 23.46 -2.19
CA ASN A 16 -0.82 23.84 -0.83
C ASN A 16 -1.85 22.86 -0.24
N ILE A 17 -2.02 22.89 1.09
CA ILE A 17 -3.07 22.09 1.73
C ILE A 17 -4.43 22.50 1.16
N LEU A 18 -5.19 21.50 0.69
CA LEU A 18 -6.51 21.71 0.10
C LEU A 18 -7.46 22.37 1.10
N GLN A 19 -8.02 23.53 0.71
CA GLN A 19 -8.95 24.34 1.48
C GLN A 19 -10.27 24.44 0.73
N ASP A 20 -11.11 23.42 0.84
CA ASP A 20 -12.42 23.36 0.22
C ASP A 20 -13.45 22.78 1.19
N HIS A 21 -14.50 23.53 1.49
CA HIS A 21 -15.57 23.10 2.40
C HIS A 21 -16.38 21.90 1.87
N ALA A 22 -16.55 21.76 0.56
CA ALA A 22 -17.28 20.64 -0.03
C ALA A 22 -16.43 19.36 0.01
N ALA A 23 -15.15 19.48 -0.38
CA ALA A 23 -14.16 18.41 -0.27
C ALA A 23 -13.98 17.99 1.20
N TYR A 24 -13.88 18.95 2.12
CA TYR A 24 -13.80 18.70 3.55
C TYR A 24 -14.97 17.85 4.07
N LYS A 25 -16.22 18.19 3.72
CA LYS A 25 -17.39 17.43 4.16
C LYS A 25 -17.37 15.98 3.61
N LYS A 26 -16.95 15.80 2.35
CA LYS A 26 -16.82 14.47 1.74
C LYS A 26 -15.72 13.68 2.45
N TYR A 27 -14.57 14.29 2.69
CA TYR A 27 -13.44 13.69 3.37
C TYR A 27 -13.77 13.28 4.81
N MET A 28 -14.44 14.15 5.57
CA MET A 28 -14.86 13.88 6.94
C MET A 28 -15.79 12.69 7.08
N ARG A 29 -16.69 12.45 6.11
CA ARG A 29 -17.54 11.25 6.13
C ARG A 29 -16.71 9.98 6.08
N LYS A 30 -15.66 9.95 5.23
CA LYS A 30 -14.73 8.85 5.10
C LYS A 30 -13.89 8.68 6.35
N LEU A 31 -13.30 9.78 6.83
CA LEU A 31 -12.45 9.78 8.03
C LEU A 31 -13.20 9.29 9.28
N ASN A 32 -14.44 9.75 9.49
CA ASN A 32 -15.27 9.31 10.60
C ASN A 32 -15.57 7.81 10.56
N ARG A 33 -15.71 7.21 9.36
CA ARG A 33 -15.87 5.76 9.21
C ARG A 33 -14.61 5.02 9.64
N ILE A 34 -13.44 5.48 9.20
CA ILE A 34 -12.14 4.91 9.57
C ILE A 34 -11.95 5.00 11.09
N MET A 35 -12.23 6.16 11.69
CA MET A 35 -12.11 6.36 13.13
C MET A 35 -13.12 5.56 13.96
N ALA A 36 -14.22 5.13 13.37
CA ALA A 36 -15.24 4.29 14.00
C ALA A 36 -14.95 2.78 13.90
N LEU A 37 -13.89 2.39 13.18
CA LEU A 37 -13.50 0.98 13.08
C LEU A 37 -13.09 0.43 14.45
N PRO A 38 -13.31 -0.88 14.69
CA PRO A 38 -12.79 -1.52 15.88
C PRO A 38 -11.25 -1.38 15.91
N HIS A 39 -10.68 -1.38 17.10
CA HIS A 39 -9.23 -1.37 17.24
C HIS A 39 -8.61 -2.56 16.50
N ILE A 40 -7.66 -2.27 15.66
CA ILE A 40 -6.86 -3.25 14.90
C ILE A 40 -5.40 -2.88 15.14
N ASP A 41 -4.63 -3.85 15.59
CA ASP A 41 -3.22 -3.65 15.87
C ASP A 41 -2.43 -3.38 14.57
N HIS A 42 -1.37 -2.60 14.67
CA HIS A 42 -0.45 -2.32 13.57
C HIS A 42 -1.09 -1.58 12.37
N ILE A 43 -2.13 -0.80 12.64
CA ILE A 43 -2.74 0.12 11.68
C ILE A 43 -2.66 1.55 12.23
N ALA A 44 -2.13 2.47 11.45
CA ALA A 44 -1.97 3.88 11.85
C ALA A 44 -3.29 4.65 11.73
N VAL A 45 -4.19 4.41 12.68
CA VAL A 45 -5.51 5.06 12.70
C VAL A 45 -5.37 6.57 12.96
N PRO A 46 -6.15 7.43 12.27
CA PRO A 46 -6.25 8.85 12.57
C PRO A 46 -6.64 9.11 14.03
N LEU A 47 -5.96 10.05 14.67
CA LEU A 47 -6.25 10.48 16.04
C LEU A 47 -7.30 11.59 16.09
N ALA A 48 -7.21 12.55 15.17
CA ALA A 48 -8.11 13.68 15.06
C ALA A 48 -8.11 14.28 13.64
N PRO A 49 -9.24 14.77 13.15
CA PRO A 49 -9.27 15.52 11.89
C PRO A 49 -8.62 16.88 12.04
N LEU A 50 -8.17 17.46 10.92
CA LEU A 50 -7.85 18.88 10.86
C LEU A 50 -9.12 19.72 10.94
N HIS A 51 -8.99 20.97 11.36
CA HIS A 51 -10.12 21.91 11.37
C HIS A 51 -10.51 22.34 9.95
N ALA A 52 -11.82 22.52 9.74
CA ALA A 52 -12.31 23.06 8.47
C ALA A 52 -11.63 24.42 8.14
N PRO A 53 -11.32 24.67 6.88
CA PRO A 53 -11.60 23.90 5.67
C PRO A 53 -10.50 22.92 5.25
N TYR A 54 -9.52 22.64 6.10
CA TYR A 54 -8.33 21.85 5.78
C TYR A 54 -8.64 20.35 5.76
N CYS A 55 -8.41 19.71 4.60
CA CYS A 55 -8.58 18.26 4.45
C CYS A 55 -7.34 17.52 4.95
N GLY A 56 -7.51 16.72 5.99
CA GLY A 56 -6.42 15.94 6.58
C GLY A 56 -6.70 15.49 8.00
N TYR A 57 -5.72 14.87 8.62
CA TYR A 57 -5.80 14.36 9.99
C TYR A 57 -4.44 14.33 10.68
N VAL A 58 -4.50 14.24 12.01
CA VAL A 58 -3.35 14.01 12.88
C VAL A 58 -3.26 12.52 13.19
N MET A 59 -2.06 11.98 13.17
CA MET A 59 -1.77 10.58 13.51
C MET A 59 -0.52 10.51 14.41
N ARG A 60 -0.24 9.34 14.97
CA ARG A 60 1.04 9.10 15.65
C ARG A 60 2.18 9.15 14.66
N LEU A 61 3.26 9.83 15.04
CA LEU A 61 4.52 9.71 14.31
C LEU A 61 5.13 8.33 14.58
N MET A 62 5.48 7.64 13.53
CA MET A 62 6.09 6.31 13.57
C MET A 62 7.61 6.46 13.78
N GLU A 63 8.02 6.75 15.03
CA GLU A 63 9.44 6.93 15.37
C GLU A 63 10.21 5.61 15.21
N GLY A 64 11.39 5.64 14.60
CA GLY A 64 12.21 4.45 14.36
C GLY A 64 11.68 3.52 13.27
N MET A 65 10.66 3.94 12.55
CA MET A 65 10.10 3.21 11.41
C MET A 65 10.52 3.85 10.09
N GLU A 66 10.64 3.04 9.06
CA GLU A 66 10.93 3.49 7.70
C GLU A 66 10.00 2.81 6.69
N PRO A 67 9.75 3.41 5.52
CA PRO A 67 8.89 2.81 4.51
C PRO A 67 9.52 1.53 3.94
N LEU A 68 8.69 0.52 3.66
CA LEU A 68 9.13 -0.76 3.10
C LEU A 68 9.78 -0.60 1.72
N SER A 69 9.49 0.49 1.00
CA SER A 69 10.17 0.85 -0.25
C SER A 69 11.70 0.92 -0.11
N ASN A 70 12.21 1.24 1.08
CA ASN A 70 13.66 1.21 1.36
C ASN A 70 14.25 -0.21 1.37
N TYR A 71 13.44 -1.24 1.33
CA TYR A 71 13.86 -2.65 1.33
C TYR A 71 13.82 -3.28 -0.04
N ILE A 72 13.13 -2.68 -1.00
CA ILE A 72 12.97 -3.21 -2.36
C ILE A 72 13.92 -2.57 -3.38
N THR A 73 14.55 -1.44 -3.02
CA THR A 73 15.51 -0.74 -3.89
C THR A 73 16.94 -0.96 -3.35
N PRO A 74 17.66 -1.99 -3.83
CA PRO A 74 18.92 -2.42 -3.19
C PRO A 74 20.13 -1.55 -3.49
N GLY A 75 20.06 -0.59 -4.40
CA GLY A 75 21.23 0.08 -4.92
C GLY A 75 22.14 -0.86 -5.72
N SER A 76 23.43 -0.54 -5.82
CA SER A 76 24.39 -1.31 -6.64
C SER A 76 24.88 -2.63 -5.99
N ASP A 77 24.72 -2.80 -4.67
CA ASP A 77 25.16 -4.00 -3.94
C ASP A 77 24.01 -4.64 -3.16
N ILE A 78 23.35 -5.61 -3.80
CA ILE A 78 22.24 -6.37 -3.21
C ILE A 78 22.65 -7.11 -1.94
N LYS A 79 23.87 -7.67 -1.88
CA LYS A 79 24.34 -8.43 -0.71
C LYS A 79 24.56 -7.53 0.49
N ALA A 80 25.13 -6.35 0.28
CA ALA A 80 25.30 -5.37 1.34
C ALA A 80 23.93 -4.85 1.83
N ALA A 81 23.01 -4.51 0.92
CA ALA A 81 21.66 -4.07 1.24
C ALA A 81 20.90 -5.11 2.06
N LEU A 82 20.96 -6.40 1.67
CA LEU A 82 20.37 -7.48 2.43
C LEU A 82 20.90 -7.55 3.86
N ARG A 83 22.23 -7.54 4.03
CA ARG A 83 22.87 -7.66 5.35
C ARG A 83 22.52 -6.48 6.27
N GLN A 84 22.58 -5.27 5.76
CA GLN A 84 22.31 -4.04 6.53
C GLN A 84 20.86 -3.97 7.01
N LYS A 85 19.93 -4.53 6.24
CA LYS A 85 18.50 -4.50 6.51
C LYS A 85 17.96 -5.80 7.16
N GLY A 86 18.81 -6.57 7.86
CA GLY A 86 18.41 -7.77 8.61
C GLY A 86 18.22 -9.05 7.78
N GLY A 87 18.64 -9.04 6.52
CA GLY A 87 18.70 -10.22 5.66
C GLY A 87 17.32 -10.75 5.23
N LEU A 88 17.32 -11.98 4.72
CA LEU A 88 16.09 -12.66 4.30
C LEU A 88 15.19 -13.02 5.49
N SER A 89 15.77 -13.36 6.64
CA SER A 89 14.99 -13.70 7.84
C SER A 89 14.05 -12.57 8.24
N LYS A 90 14.56 -11.34 8.30
CA LYS A 90 13.73 -10.16 8.60
C LYS A 90 12.62 -9.96 7.56
N ARG A 91 12.90 -10.17 6.27
CA ARG A 91 11.92 -10.03 5.20
C ARG A 91 10.78 -11.03 5.34
N PHE A 92 11.08 -12.29 5.66
CA PHE A 92 10.07 -13.30 5.93
C PHE A 92 9.21 -12.96 7.16
N GLU A 93 9.82 -12.46 8.23
CA GLU A 93 9.06 -12.04 9.42
C GLU A 93 8.19 -10.80 9.15
N ILE A 94 8.67 -9.83 8.36
CA ILE A 94 7.85 -8.70 7.91
C ILE A 94 6.64 -9.21 7.11
N LEU A 95 6.84 -10.11 6.14
CA LEU A 95 5.75 -10.69 5.35
C LEU A 95 4.76 -11.44 6.24
N LYS A 96 5.24 -12.23 7.18
CA LYS A 96 4.39 -12.93 8.15
C LYS A 96 3.54 -11.96 8.97
N ASN A 97 4.13 -10.87 9.46
CA ASN A 97 3.42 -9.85 10.23
C ASN A 97 2.38 -9.12 9.38
N LEU A 98 2.71 -8.76 8.14
CA LEU A 98 1.76 -8.17 7.19
C LEU A 98 0.59 -9.11 6.88
N ALA A 99 0.87 -10.40 6.65
CA ALA A 99 -0.18 -11.40 6.44
C ALA A 99 -1.12 -11.50 7.66
N ALA A 100 -0.57 -11.44 8.87
CA ALA A 100 -1.39 -11.47 10.10
C ALA A 100 -2.30 -10.22 10.20
N ILE A 101 -1.79 -9.03 9.87
CA ILE A 101 -2.60 -7.80 9.83
C ILE A 101 -3.73 -7.92 8.80
N LEU A 102 -3.42 -8.39 7.58
CA LEU A 102 -4.43 -8.58 6.54
C LEU A 102 -5.47 -9.63 6.96
N CYS A 103 -5.05 -10.74 7.58
CA CYS A 103 -5.98 -11.74 8.11
C CYS A 103 -6.93 -11.16 9.17
N ASP A 104 -6.45 -10.30 10.07
CA ASP A 104 -7.30 -9.63 11.06
C ASP A 104 -8.31 -8.69 10.39
N LEU A 105 -7.87 -7.87 9.43
CA LEU A 105 -8.74 -7.01 8.62
C LEU A 105 -9.82 -7.82 7.91
N HIS A 106 -9.41 -8.82 7.11
CA HIS A 106 -10.32 -9.64 6.30
C HIS A 106 -11.31 -10.44 7.14
N SER A 107 -10.89 -10.94 8.33
CA SER A 107 -11.78 -11.63 9.27
C SER A 107 -12.94 -10.75 9.77
N ARG A 108 -12.76 -9.43 9.72
CA ARG A 108 -13.75 -8.41 10.09
C ARG A 108 -14.52 -7.87 8.88
N GLY A 109 -14.28 -8.43 7.69
CA GLY A 109 -14.86 -7.97 6.44
C GLY A 109 -14.32 -6.62 5.96
N ILE A 110 -13.12 -6.26 6.38
CA ILE A 110 -12.45 -5.00 6.01
C ILE A 110 -11.37 -5.30 4.97
N VAL A 111 -11.35 -4.54 3.90
CA VAL A 111 -10.34 -4.59 2.83
C VAL A 111 -9.45 -3.37 2.95
N TYR A 112 -8.14 -3.54 2.86
CA TYR A 112 -7.19 -2.43 2.94
C TYR A 112 -7.20 -1.58 1.66
N GLY A 113 -7.14 -2.23 0.49
CA GLY A 113 -7.40 -1.66 -0.83
C GLY A 113 -6.28 -0.84 -1.45
N ASP A 114 -5.11 -0.72 -0.80
CA ASP A 114 -3.95 -0.01 -1.36
C ASP A 114 -2.63 -0.54 -0.78
N LEU A 115 -2.43 -1.84 -0.84
CA LEU A 115 -1.23 -2.47 -0.31
C LEU A 115 -0.04 -2.25 -1.26
N ALA A 116 0.81 -1.30 -0.91
CA ALA A 116 1.99 -0.92 -1.66
C ALA A 116 3.16 -0.62 -0.71
N PRO A 117 4.42 -0.71 -1.15
CA PRO A 117 5.59 -0.52 -0.27
C PRO A 117 5.65 0.85 0.42
N GLY A 118 5.12 1.89 -0.21
CA GLY A 118 5.05 3.24 0.38
C GLY A 118 4.04 3.36 1.52
N ASN A 119 3.03 2.48 1.55
CA ASN A 119 1.96 2.47 2.54
C ASN A 119 2.24 1.51 3.73
N ILE A 120 3.42 0.91 3.75
CA ILE A 120 3.87 -0.01 4.80
C ILE A 120 5.11 0.57 5.45
N TYR A 121 5.08 0.70 6.77
CA TYR A 121 6.23 1.11 7.55
C TYR A 121 6.73 -0.07 8.37
N VAL A 122 8.05 -0.23 8.42
CA VAL A 122 8.72 -1.31 9.15
C VAL A 122 9.79 -0.74 10.06
N SER A 123 10.12 -1.46 11.13
CA SER A 123 11.18 -1.03 12.03
C SER A 123 12.51 -0.86 11.29
N ALA A 124 13.16 0.28 11.47
CA ALA A 124 14.51 0.53 10.94
C ALA A 124 15.59 -0.31 11.66
N ASN A 125 15.27 -0.84 12.85
CA ASN A 125 16.16 -1.75 13.57
C ASN A 125 16.23 -3.11 12.86
N ALA A 126 17.42 -3.55 12.47
CA ALA A 126 17.64 -4.80 11.75
C ALA A 126 17.15 -6.06 12.51
N ASN A 127 17.06 -6.00 13.84
CA ASN A 127 16.65 -7.09 14.70
C ASN A 127 15.16 -7.05 15.10
N ASP A 128 14.43 -6.06 14.60
CA ASP A 128 13.01 -5.89 14.85
C ASP A 128 12.24 -5.96 13.53
N CYS A 129 11.13 -6.70 13.54
CA CYS A 129 10.33 -7.00 12.34
C CYS A 129 8.94 -6.38 12.41
N GLU A 130 8.73 -5.40 13.30
CA GLU A 130 7.47 -4.69 13.41
C GLU A 130 7.09 -4.07 12.07
N ALA A 131 5.82 -4.22 11.68
CA ALA A 131 5.27 -3.68 10.44
C ALA A 131 3.93 -3.01 10.73
N TRP A 132 3.67 -1.90 10.06
CA TRP A 132 2.45 -1.10 10.21
C TRP A 132 1.89 -0.74 8.85
N LEU A 133 0.57 -0.80 8.71
CA LEU A 133 -0.14 -0.20 7.59
C LEU A 133 -0.46 1.26 7.92
N ILE A 134 -0.06 2.13 7.02
CA ILE A 134 -0.39 3.55 7.05
C ILE A 134 -1.31 3.87 5.87
N ASP A 135 -1.79 5.07 5.77
CA ASP A 135 -2.66 5.50 4.68
C ASP A 135 -3.93 4.64 4.52
N LEU A 136 -4.89 4.90 5.40
CA LEU A 136 -6.15 4.16 5.43
C LEU A 136 -7.22 4.73 4.47
N ASP A 137 -6.82 5.58 3.53
CA ASP A 137 -7.77 6.29 2.67
C ASP A 137 -8.57 5.34 1.75
N ASN A 138 -8.06 4.16 1.44
CA ASN A 138 -8.75 3.18 0.61
C ASN A 138 -9.41 2.04 1.39
N LEU A 139 -9.32 2.09 2.71
CA LEU A 139 -9.90 1.08 3.59
C LEU A 139 -11.43 1.14 3.55
N ALA A 140 -12.07 -0.01 3.31
CA ALA A 140 -13.50 -0.13 3.16
C ALA A 140 -14.01 -1.49 3.65
N TYR A 141 -15.32 -1.59 3.95
CA TYR A 141 -15.93 -2.90 4.11
C TYR A 141 -16.09 -3.60 2.75
N ALA A 142 -15.87 -4.91 2.72
CA ALA A 142 -15.96 -5.73 1.51
C ALA A 142 -17.37 -5.68 0.83
N THR A 143 -18.39 -5.25 1.56
CA THR A 143 -19.75 -5.06 1.05
C THR A 143 -19.99 -3.67 0.43
N GLU A 144 -19.01 -2.78 0.52
CA GLU A 144 -19.13 -1.43 -0.02
C GLU A 144 -18.54 -1.37 -1.43
N VAL A 145 -19.27 -0.74 -2.34
CA VAL A 145 -18.71 -0.40 -3.66
C VAL A 145 -17.76 0.77 -3.46
N SER A 146 -16.46 0.47 -3.34
CA SER A 146 -15.44 1.51 -3.28
C SER A 146 -14.85 1.70 -4.68
N SER A 147 -14.77 2.94 -5.11
CA SER A 147 -14.02 3.33 -6.31
C SER A 147 -12.56 3.59 -5.93
N SER A 148 -11.88 2.60 -5.38
CA SER A 148 -10.48 2.79 -5.03
C SER A 148 -9.60 2.57 -6.25
N ILE A 149 -8.64 3.44 -6.42
CA ILE A 149 -7.74 3.43 -7.57
C ILE A 149 -6.45 2.67 -7.25
N GLY A 150 -6.17 2.27 -6.04
CA GLY A 150 -4.95 1.55 -5.65
C GLY A 150 -3.64 2.12 -6.23
N THR A 151 -2.52 1.71 -5.73
CA THR A 151 -1.21 2.11 -6.27
C THR A 151 -0.92 1.35 -7.57
N PRO A 152 -0.58 2.04 -8.68
CA PRO A 152 -0.18 1.40 -9.92
C PRO A 152 0.87 0.30 -9.70
N LEU A 153 0.86 -0.72 -10.52
CA LEU A 153 1.73 -1.91 -10.48
C LEU A 153 1.54 -2.85 -9.26
N TYR A 154 0.79 -2.45 -8.22
CA TYR A 154 0.39 -3.31 -7.08
C TYR A 154 -1.09 -3.61 -7.10
N ARG A 155 -1.84 -2.84 -7.82
CA ARG A 155 -3.29 -2.95 -7.98
C ARG A 155 -3.66 -4.27 -8.65
N ALA A 156 -4.65 -4.97 -8.11
CA ALA A 156 -5.17 -6.18 -8.72
C ALA A 156 -5.88 -5.87 -10.06
N PRO A 157 -5.82 -6.76 -11.05
CA PRO A 157 -6.35 -6.49 -12.39
C PRO A 157 -7.86 -6.19 -12.37
N GLU A 158 -8.62 -6.89 -11.56
CA GLU A 158 -10.07 -6.63 -11.40
C GLU A 158 -10.36 -5.20 -10.89
N ILE A 159 -9.48 -4.65 -10.05
CA ILE A 159 -9.60 -3.28 -9.53
C ILE A 159 -9.26 -2.26 -10.61
N ALA A 160 -8.22 -2.53 -11.41
CA ALA A 160 -7.86 -1.70 -12.55
C ALA A 160 -9.02 -1.62 -13.57
N LEU A 161 -9.75 -2.72 -13.75
CA LEU A 161 -10.93 -2.81 -14.61
C LEU A 161 -12.22 -2.29 -13.95
N GLY A 162 -12.10 -1.60 -12.81
CA GLY A 162 -13.21 -0.90 -12.16
C GLY A 162 -14.10 -1.77 -11.26
N LYS A 163 -13.70 -3.02 -10.95
CA LYS A 163 -14.43 -3.84 -9.97
C LYS A 163 -14.16 -3.36 -8.54
N PRO A 164 -15.06 -3.64 -7.59
CA PRO A 164 -14.84 -3.26 -6.19
C PRO A 164 -13.70 -4.04 -5.54
N ASN A 165 -13.02 -3.42 -4.58
CA ASN A 165 -12.01 -4.10 -3.77
C ASN A 165 -12.65 -5.23 -2.94
N VAL A 166 -11.96 -6.36 -2.94
CA VAL A 166 -12.28 -7.56 -2.16
C VAL A 166 -11.02 -8.06 -1.43
N PRO A 167 -11.13 -8.92 -0.41
CA PRO A 167 -9.96 -9.44 0.29
C PRO A 167 -8.91 -10.08 -0.65
N GLU A 168 -9.36 -10.71 -1.73
CA GLU A 168 -8.51 -11.32 -2.74
C GLU A 168 -7.64 -10.29 -3.47
N SER A 169 -8.14 -9.06 -3.65
CA SER A 169 -7.36 -7.96 -4.24
C SER A 169 -6.16 -7.56 -3.36
N ASP A 170 -6.34 -7.54 -2.04
CA ASP A 170 -5.23 -7.35 -1.10
C ASP A 170 -4.24 -8.53 -1.15
N CYS A 171 -4.75 -9.76 -1.31
CA CYS A 171 -3.89 -10.94 -1.46
C CYS A 171 -3.04 -10.87 -2.73
N TYR A 172 -3.60 -10.38 -3.83
CA TYR A 172 -2.85 -10.14 -5.07
C TYR A 172 -1.71 -9.13 -4.85
N SER A 173 -2.04 -7.96 -4.29
CA SER A 173 -1.06 -6.92 -3.97
C SER A 173 0.02 -7.42 -3.01
N TYR A 174 -0.36 -8.24 -2.02
CA TYR A 174 0.57 -8.89 -1.10
C TYR A 174 1.52 -9.86 -1.81
N ALA A 175 1.03 -10.64 -2.78
CA ALA A 175 1.87 -11.56 -3.55
C ALA A 175 2.93 -10.82 -4.38
N LEU A 176 2.54 -9.72 -5.04
CA LEU A 176 3.47 -8.86 -5.78
C LEU A 176 4.54 -8.25 -4.84
N LEU A 177 4.09 -7.71 -3.72
CA LEU A 177 4.96 -7.14 -2.70
C LEU A 177 5.95 -8.19 -2.15
N ALA A 178 5.48 -9.40 -1.86
CA ALA A 178 6.31 -10.49 -1.36
C ALA A 178 7.38 -10.89 -2.37
N TYR A 179 7.00 -11.00 -3.64
CA TYR A 179 7.93 -11.30 -4.71
C TYR A 179 9.02 -10.22 -4.79
N GLU A 180 8.65 -8.94 -4.86
CA GLU A 180 9.58 -7.84 -4.98
C GLU A 180 10.49 -7.71 -3.75
N LEU A 181 9.94 -7.88 -2.55
CA LEU A 181 10.70 -7.84 -1.30
C LEU A 181 11.76 -8.95 -1.21
N LEU A 182 11.47 -10.13 -1.76
CA LEU A 182 12.38 -11.28 -1.70
C LEU A 182 13.39 -11.30 -2.84
N THR A 183 13.03 -10.79 -4.01
CA THR A 183 13.83 -10.91 -5.24
C THR A 183 14.50 -9.59 -5.67
N PHE A 184 14.05 -8.45 -5.14
CA PHE A 184 14.40 -7.09 -5.60
C PHE A 184 14.02 -6.82 -7.05
N SER A 185 13.08 -7.55 -7.57
CA SER A 185 12.59 -7.44 -8.95
C SER A 185 11.08 -7.41 -8.93
N LYS A 186 10.48 -6.59 -9.77
CA LYS A 186 9.04 -6.64 -9.99
C LYS A 186 8.68 -7.93 -10.73
N PRO A 187 7.57 -8.60 -10.40
CA PRO A 187 7.20 -9.86 -11.07
C PRO A 187 6.96 -9.68 -12.57
N PHE A 188 6.64 -8.46 -12.97
CA PHE A 188 6.34 -8.08 -14.36
C PHE A 188 7.49 -7.28 -14.99
N ASN A 189 8.73 -7.62 -14.67
CA ASN A 189 9.91 -6.95 -15.19
C ASN A 189 10.40 -7.66 -16.48
N GLY A 190 9.74 -7.38 -17.60
CA GLY A 190 10.05 -7.94 -18.91
C GLY A 190 9.92 -6.89 -20.01
N SER A 191 10.09 -7.29 -21.28
CA SER A 191 10.00 -6.42 -22.45
C SER A 191 8.70 -5.61 -22.53
N ILE A 192 7.64 -6.08 -21.89
CA ILE A 192 6.36 -5.36 -21.84
C ILE A 192 6.44 -4.08 -21.01
N LEU A 193 7.28 -4.01 -19.96
CA LEU A 193 7.48 -2.76 -19.21
C LEU A 193 8.20 -1.70 -20.04
N ASP A 194 8.92 -2.10 -21.09
CA ASP A 194 9.57 -1.18 -22.02
C ASP A 194 8.55 -0.58 -23.02
N GLU A 195 7.39 -1.23 -23.19
CA GLU A 195 6.32 -0.82 -24.11
C GLU A 195 5.15 -0.12 -23.41
N GLU A 196 4.95 -0.38 -22.11
CA GLU A 196 3.87 0.18 -21.29
C GLU A 196 4.34 1.42 -20.50
N PRO A 197 3.46 2.39 -20.19
CA PRO A 197 3.82 3.54 -19.37
C PRO A 197 4.29 3.11 -17.98
N GLU A 198 5.33 3.79 -17.47
CA GLU A 198 5.94 3.51 -16.16
C GLU A 198 4.96 3.57 -14.98
N ASP A 199 3.84 4.25 -15.16
CA ASP A 199 2.89 4.55 -14.08
C ASP A 199 1.81 3.47 -13.88
N ASP A 200 1.43 2.72 -14.94
CA ASP A 200 0.41 1.66 -14.87
C ASP A 200 0.40 0.79 -16.14
N PHE A 201 -0.26 -0.37 -16.07
CA PHE A 201 -0.46 -1.22 -17.23
C PHE A 201 -1.70 -0.79 -18.03
N SER A 202 -1.73 -1.14 -19.32
CA SER A 202 -2.93 -0.94 -20.14
C SER A 202 -4.10 -1.81 -19.66
N ASP A 203 -5.32 -1.37 -19.97
CA ASP A 203 -6.52 -2.16 -19.65
C ASP A 203 -6.48 -3.54 -20.34
N ASP A 204 -5.97 -3.63 -21.57
CA ASP A 204 -5.78 -4.90 -22.30
C ASP A 204 -4.90 -5.87 -21.53
N LEU A 205 -3.82 -5.37 -20.93
CA LEU A 205 -2.92 -6.18 -20.14
C LEU A 205 -3.58 -6.70 -18.86
N TYR A 206 -4.36 -5.86 -18.17
CA TYR A 206 -5.12 -6.28 -17.00
C TYR A 206 -6.21 -7.30 -17.36
N GLU A 207 -6.90 -7.16 -18.51
CA GLU A 207 -7.87 -8.13 -18.99
C GLU A 207 -7.23 -9.51 -19.24
N ARG A 208 -6.05 -9.54 -19.83
CA ARG A 208 -5.28 -10.77 -20.06
C ARG A 208 -4.85 -11.43 -18.76
N ILE A 209 -4.38 -10.66 -17.78
CA ILE A 209 -4.02 -11.18 -16.47
C ILE A 209 -5.27 -11.73 -15.75
N GLU A 210 -6.42 -11.05 -15.82
CA GLU A 210 -7.69 -11.54 -15.23
C GLU A 210 -8.16 -12.83 -15.91
N ALA A 211 -7.94 -12.96 -17.20
CA ALA A 211 -8.22 -14.20 -17.94
C ALA A 211 -7.29 -15.37 -17.58
N GLY A 212 -6.32 -15.13 -16.67
CA GLY A 212 -5.34 -16.14 -16.26
C GLY A 212 -4.14 -16.25 -17.20
N GLU A 213 -4.00 -15.33 -18.14
CA GLU A 213 -2.78 -15.24 -18.94
C GLU A 213 -1.64 -14.71 -18.05
N CYS A 214 -0.46 -15.29 -18.21
CA CYS A 214 0.75 -14.81 -17.58
C CYS A 214 1.68 -14.23 -18.65
N PRO A 215 1.43 -13.00 -19.13
CA PRO A 215 2.15 -12.42 -20.26
C PRO A 215 3.64 -12.22 -20.02
N TYR A 216 4.11 -12.53 -18.79
CA TYR A 216 5.46 -12.21 -18.32
C TYR A 216 6.38 -13.40 -18.14
N VAL A 217 5.87 -14.63 -18.32
CA VAL A 217 6.60 -15.80 -17.87
C VAL A 217 7.52 -16.36 -18.94
N HIS A 218 7.60 -15.95 -20.10
CA HIS A 218 8.58 -16.52 -21.06
C HIS A 218 8.85 -15.62 -22.27
N GLU A 219 9.83 -14.71 -22.13
CA GLU A 219 10.84 -14.68 -23.16
C GLU A 219 12.06 -15.45 -22.60
N PRO A 220 12.39 -16.62 -23.16
CA PRO A 220 13.67 -17.22 -22.86
C PRO A 220 14.75 -16.24 -23.31
N ASN A 221 15.68 -15.92 -22.42
CA ASN A 221 16.83 -15.09 -22.75
C ASN A 221 17.40 -15.55 -24.08
N SER A 222 17.24 -14.73 -25.12
CA SER A 222 17.94 -14.85 -26.37
C SER A 222 19.41 -14.48 -26.21
#